data_0de0e1a1fa6932274686eae4f6dee59c
#
_entry.id   0de0e1a1fa6932274686eae4f6dee59c
#
_cell.length_a   1.000
_cell.length_b   1.000
_cell.length_c   1.000
_cell.angle_alpha   90.00
_cell.angle_beta   90.00
_cell.angle_gamma   90.00
#
_symmetry.space_group_name_H-M   'P 1'
#
loop_
_entity.id
_entity.type
_entity.pdbx_description
1 polymer ?
#
loop_
_entity_poly.entity_id
_entity_poly.type
_entity_poly.pdbx_seq_one_letter_code
_entity_poly.pdbx_strand_id
1 'polypeptide(L)'
;MLNFNRIKTILSKKVVGIAGAGGLGSNCAASLVRSGIGKLIIADFDTVSEANLNRQFYFHEQIGMNKADALRENLLRINPMALLQIHNTKVTPENISLLFSVCDIVVEAFDDAAQ
;
A
#
# COMPACT_ATOMS: atom_id res chain seq x y z
N MET A 1 10.32 -28.04 5.27
CA MET A 1 8.96 -27.46 5.30
C MET A 1 8.99 -26.06 5.88
N LEU A 2 8.32 -25.12 5.23
CA LEU A 2 8.18 -23.75 5.76
C LEU A 2 7.19 -23.77 6.92
N ASN A 3 7.52 -23.13 8.02
CA ASN A 3 6.60 -22.93 9.11
C ASN A 3 6.25 -21.44 9.23
N PHE A 4 5.20 -21.16 9.97
CA PHE A 4 4.64 -19.82 10.08
C PHE A 4 5.62 -18.81 10.64
N ASN A 5 6.37 -19.19 11.67
CA ASN A 5 7.33 -18.28 12.30
C ASN A 5 8.49 -17.93 11.39
N ARG A 6 8.93 -18.89 10.59
CA ARG A 6 10.00 -18.67 9.63
C ARG A 6 9.58 -17.71 8.54
N ILE A 7 8.35 -17.87 8.04
CA ILE A 7 7.79 -16.96 7.03
C ILE A 7 7.71 -15.54 7.60
N LYS A 8 7.21 -15.37 8.81
CA LYS A 8 7.14 -14.07 9.46
C LYS A 8 8.52 -13.42 9.61
N THR A 9 9.52 -14.21 9.98
CA THR A 9 10.88 -13.70 10.14
C THR A 9 11.43 -13.18 8.81
N ILE A 10 11.19 -13.91 7.73
CA ILE A 10 11.60 -13.49 6.39
C ILE A 10 10.89 -12.20 5.98
N LEU A 11 9.57 -12.17 6.13
CA LEU A 11 8.77 -11.00 5.74
C LEU A 11 9.14 -9.75 6.54
N SER A 12 9.47 -9.90 7.82
CA SER A 12 9.82 -8.76 8.67
C SER A 12 11.07 -8.02 8.19
N LYS A 13 11.84 -8.60 7.29
CA LYS A 13 13.06 -8.00 6.75
C LYS A 13 12.85 -7.44 5.34
N LYS A 14 11.66 -7.57 4.78
CA LYS A 14 11.39 -7.15 3.41
C LYS A 14 10.73 -5.79 3.35
N VAL A 15 11.02 -5.06 2.26
CA VAL A 15 10.41 -3.79 1.94
C VAL A 15 9.66 -3.95 0.63
N VAL A 16 8.37 -3.63 0.65
CA VAL A 16 7.51 -3.74 -0.53
C VAL A 16 6.99 -2.35 -0.89
N GLY A 17 7.07 -2.02 -2.17
CA GLY A 17 6.48 -0.81 -2.72
C GLY A 17 5.11 -1.10 -3.30
N ILE A 18 4.16 -0.21 -3.05
CA ILE A 18 2.81 -0.28 -3.61
C ILE A 18 2.62 0.96 -4.48
N ALA A 19 2.70 0.77 -5.78
CA ALA A 19 2.50 1.83 -6.75
C ALA A 19 1.04 1.83 -7.19
N GLY A 20 0.24 2.68 -6.57
CA GLY A 20 -1.19 2.76 -6.75
C GLY A 20 -1.96 2.14 -5.58
N ALA A 21 -2.90 2.86 -5.01
CA ALA A 21 -3.63 2.47 -3.79
C ALA A 21 -5.12 2.23 -4.06
N GLY A 22 -5.45 1.70 -5.24
CA GLY A 22 -6.80 1.32 -5.61
C GLY A 22 -7.20 -0.05 -5.04
N GLY A 23 -8.00 -0.80 -5.81
CA GLY A 23 -8.51 -2.10 -5.36
C GLY A 23 -7.41 -3.09 -5.07
N LEU A 24 -6.52 -3.33 -6.03
CA LEU A 24 -5.42 -4.28 -5.84
C LEU A 24 -4.44 -3.76 -4.80
N GLY A 25 -4.01 -2.49 -4.93
CA GLY A 25 -2.97 -1.94 -4.06
C GLY A 25 -3.39 -1.83 -2.62
N SER A 26 -4.60 -1.31 -2.33
CA SER A 26 -5.06 -1.14 -0.96
C SER A 26 -5.24 -2.47 -0.25
N ASN A 27 -5.80 -3.47 -0.95
CA ASN A 27 -6.02 -4.78 -0.35
C ASN A 27 -4.73 -5.57 -0.21
N CYS A 28 -3.81 -5.44 -1.16
CA CYS A 28 -2.47 -6.04 -1.07
C CYS A 28 -1.72 -5.49 0.14
N ALA A 29 -1.76 -4.16 0.32
CA ALA A 29 -1.12 -3.51 1.47
C ALA A 29 -1.65 -4.03 2.80
N ALA A 30 -2.99 -4.17 2.91
CA ALA A 30 -3.61 -4.70 4.12
C ALA A 30 -3.13 -6.12 4.41
N SER A 31 -3.09 -6.97 3.38
CA SER A 31 -2.62 -8.36 3.53
C SER A 31 -1.18 -8.42 3.97
N LEU A 32 -0.32 -7.58 3.42
CA LEU A 32 1.10 -7.54 3.77
C LEU A 32 1.31 -7.10 5.21
N VAL A 33 0.58 -6.08 5.67
CA VAL A 33 0.68 -5.63 7.05
C VAL A 33 0.22 -6.73 8.01
N ARG A 34 -0.87 -7.42 7.70
CA ARG A 34 -1.35 -8.54 8.51
C ARG A 34 -0.34 -9.67 8.55
N SER A 35 0.44 -9.85 7.50
CA SER A 35 1.43 -10.91 7.40
C SER A 35 2.78 -10.55 8.04
N GLY A 36 2.95 -9.32 8.50
CA GLY A 36 4.16 -8.91 9.21
C GLY A 36 5.27 -8.39 8.32
N ILE A 37 4.92 -7.76 7.20
CA ILE A 37 5.94 -7.15 6.32
C ILE A 37 6.79 -6.12 7.09
N GLY A 38 8.06 -6.02 6.77
CA GLY A 38 8.98 -5.10 7.45
C GLY A 38 8.67 -3.64 7.21
N LYS A 39 8.43 -3.27 5.95
CA LYS A 39 8.12 -1.89 5.59
C LYS A 39 7.34 -1.84 4.28
N LEU A 40 6.40 -0.91 4.20
CA LEU A 40 5.70 -0.58 2.96
C LEU A 40 6.00 0.86 2.55
N ILE A 41 6.22 1.04 1.25
CA ILE A 41 6.30 2.36 0.63
C ILE A 41 5.13 2.45 -0.33
N ILE A 42 4.26 3.43 -0.12
CA ILE A 42 2.99 3.54 -0.84
C ILE A 42 2.95 4.89 -1.56
N ALA A 43 2.62 4.87 -2.84
CA ALA A 43 2.48 6.09 -3.62
C ALA A 43 1.15 6.09 -4.39
N ASP A 44 0.39 7.16 -4.25
CA ASP A 44 -0.83 7.42 -5.00
C ASP A 44 -1.16 8.90 -4.89
N PHE A 45 -1.79 9.48 -5.91
CA PHE A 45 -2.18 10.89 -5.89
C PHE A 45 -3.70 11.08 -5.88
N ASP A 46 -4.47 10.01 -6.07
CA ASP A 46 -5.93 10.10 -6.12
C ASP A 46 -6.55 10.32 -4.74
N THR A 47 -7.81 10.74 -4.75
CA THR A 47 -8.62 10.85 -3.55
C THR A 47 -9.61 9.71 -3.46
N VAL A 48 -10.04 9.40 -2.24
CA VAL A 48 -11.05 8.40 -1.98
C VAL A 48 -12.41 8.94 -2.45
N SER A 49 -13.16 8.16 -3.21
CA SER A 49 -14.51 8.50 -3.65
C SER A 49 -15.48 7.43 -3.20
N GLU A 50 -16.78 7.77 -3.19
CA GLU A 50 -17.81 6.82 -2.80
C GLU A 50 -17.78 5.56 -3.66
N ALA A 51 -17.49 5.70 -4.95
CA ALA A 51 -17.44 4.58 -5.89
C ALA A 51 -16.35 3.57 -5.55
N ASN A 52 -15.36 3.96 -4.76
CA ASN A 52 -14.24 3.07 -4.38
C ASN A 52 -14.59 2.12 -3.24
N LEU A 53 -15.60 2.46 -2.43
CA LEU A 53 -15.81 1.81 -1.13
C LEU A 53 -16.22 0.34 -1.23
N ASN A 54 -16.76 -0.09 -2.37
CA ASN A 54 -17.20 -1.46 -2.52
C ASN A 54 -16.08 -2.49 -2.76
N ARG A 55 -14.89 -2.04 -3.14
CA ARG A 55 -13.80 -2.97 -3.46
C ARG A 55 -12.42 -2.52 -2.99
N GLN A 56 -12.28 -1.27 -2.52
CA GLN A 56 -11.02 -0.73 -2.04
C GLN A 56 -11.06 -0.61 -0.52
N PHE A 57 -9.91 -0.70 0.13
CA PHE A 57 -9.83 -0.71 1.58
C PHE A 57 -9.92 0.70 2.17
N TYR A 58 -11.07 1.34 2.00
CA TYR A 58 -11.36 2.67 2.53
C TYR A 58 -12.73 2.69 3.18
N PHE A 59 -12.97 3.71 4.00
CA PHE A 59 -14.20 3.87 4.76
C PHE A 59 -14.93 5.14 4.38
N HIS A 60 -16.23 5.19 4.65
CA HIS A 60 -17.09 6.29 4.24
C HIS A 60 -16.57 7.65 4.72
N GLU A 61 -16.11 7.73 5.97
CA GLU A 61 -15.57 8.98 6.52
C GLU A 61 -14.27 9.43 5.86
N GLN A 62 -13.68 8.60 5.03
CA GLN A 62 -12.42 8.94 4.34
C GLN A 62 -12.65 9.52 2.94
N ILE A 63 -13.90 9.62 2.49
CA ILE A 63 -14.20 10.21 1.19
C ILE A 63 -13.61 11.62 1.13
N GLY A 64 -12.87 11.92 0.06
CA GLY A 64 -12.17 13.21 -0.13
C GLY A 64 -10.75 13.24 0.38
N MET A 65 -10.34 12.27 1.21
CA MET A 65 -8.95 12.16 1.62
C MET A 65 -8.09 11.65 0.47
N ASN A 66 -6.81 12.01 0.47
CA ASN A 66 -5.85 11.37 -0.42
C ASN A 66 -5.77 9.88 -0.09
N LYS A 67 -5.77 9.03 -1.12
CA LYS A 67 -5.78 7.57 -0.92
C LYS A 67 -4.59 7.07 -0.13
N ALA A 68 -3.39 7.61 -0.39
CA ALA A 68 -2.21 7.14 0.32
C ALA A 68 -2.30 7.48 1.82
N ASP A 69 -2.78 8.67 2.15
CA ASP A 69 -2.98 9.06 3.55
C ASP A 69 -4.07 8.24 4.23
N ALA A 70 -5.19 8.02 3.54
CA ALA A 70 -6.28 7.21 4.08
C ALA A 70 -5.84 5.77 4.32
N LEU A 71 -5.11 5.21 3.38
CA LEU A 71 -4.58 3.86 3.51
C LEU A 71 -3.62 3.74 4.69
N ARG A 72 -2.76 4.75 4.90
CA ARG A 72 -1.89 4.78 6.06
C ARG A 72 -2.68 4.68 7.36
N GLU A 73 -3.75 5.47 7.50
CA GLU A 73 -4.61 5.40 8.69
C GLU A 73 -5.15 3.99 8.90
N ASN A 74 -5.65 3.38 7.83
CA ASN A 74 -6.28 2.05 7.91
C ASN A 74 -5.27 0.97 8.25
N LEU A 75 -4.07 1.04 7.68
CA LEU A 75 -3.01 0.08 7.97
C LEU A 75 -2.52 0.18 9.41
N LEU A 76 -2.43 1.39 9.95
CA LEU A 76 -2.04 1.58 11.35
C LEU A 76 -3.10 1.07 12.32
N ARG A 77 -4.35 0.96 11.88
CA ARG A 77 -5.40 0.32 12.69
C ARG A 77 -5.26 -1.20 12.71
N ILE A 78 -4.65 -1.77 11.66
CA ILE A 78 -4.32 -3.21 11.64
C ILE A 78 -3.12 -3.46 12.55
N ASN A 79 -2.08 -2.66 12.41
CA ASN A 79 -0.85 -2.79 13.19
C ASN A 79 -0.29 -1.39 13.48
N PRO A 80 -0.43 -0.88 14.71
CA PRO A 80 0.07 0.47 15.05
C PRO A 80 1.58 0.62 14.90
N MET A 81 2.31 -0.49 14.87
CA MET A 81 3.77 -0.48 14.76
C MET A 81 4.26 -0.64 13.32
N ALA A 82 3.35 -0.68 12.34
CA ALA A 82 3.72 -0.85 10.94
C ALA A 82 4.61 0.31 10.47
N LEU A 83 5.67 -0.02 9.74
CA LEU A 83 6.56 0.98 9.14
C LEU A 83 6.05 1.32 7.75
N LEU A 84 5.55 2.54 7.60
CA LEU A 84 4.91 3.00 6.38
C LEU A 84 5.54 4.30 5.91
N GLN A 85 5.87 4.37 4.63
CA GLN A 85 6.34 5.59 3.99
C GLN A 85 5.34 5.96 2.90
N ILE A 86 4.81 7.17 2.95
CA ILE A 86 3.70 7.60 2.12
C ILE A 86 4.15 8.71 1.18
N HIS A 87 3.79 8.56 -0.10
CA HIS A 87 4.03 9.58 -1.11
C HIS A 87 2.72 9.96 -1.79
N ASN A 88 2.27 11.20 -1.60
CA ASN A 88 1.11 11.74 -2.28
C ASN A 88 1.53 12.24 -3.65
N THR A 89 1.90 11.31 -4.51
CA THR A 89 2.54 11.60 -5.77
C THR A 89 2.04 10.65 -6.84
N LYS A 90 1.83 11.16 -8.04
CA LYS A 90 1.53 10.31 -9.18
C LYS A 90 2.79 9.55 -9.57
N VAL A 91 2.70 8.23 -9.64
CA VAL A 91 3.81 7.39 -10.07
C VAL A 91 3.93 7.51 -11.59
N THR A 92 5.13 7.78 -12.06
CA THR A 92 5.44 7.93 -13.49
C THR A 92 6.65 7.08 -13.84
N PRO A 93 6.89 6.79 -15.14
CA PRO A 93 8.12 6.08 -15.51
C PRO A 93 9.39 6.80 -15.07
N GLU A 94 9.32 8.13 -14.90
CA GLU A 94 10.48 8.94 -14.52
C GLU A 94 10.78 8.86 -13.03
N ASN A 95 9.77 8.68 -12.17
CA ASN A 95 9.98 8.72 -10.72
C ASN A 95 9.88 7.36 -10.03
N ILE A 96 9.40 6.33 -10.71
CA ILE A 96 9.14 5.03 -10.07
C ILE A 96 10.41 4.43 -9.45
N SER A 97 11.53 4.51 -10.15
CA SER A 97 12.79 3.97 -9.64
C SER A 97 13.26 4.70 -8.39
N LEU A 98 13.10 6.02 -8.36
CA LEU A 98 13.52 6.82 -7.22
C LEU A 98 12.61 6.55 -6.00
N LEU A 99 11.29 6.53 -6.23
CA LEU A 99 10.34 6.31 -5.12
C LEU A 99 10.52 4.97 -4.45
N PHE A 100 10.84 3.94 -5.23
CA PHE A 100 10.87 2.57 -4.74
C PHE A 100 12.26 1.94 -4.79
N SER A 101 13.31 2.76 -4.75
CA SER A 101 14.70 2.29 -4.92
C SER A 101 15.14 1.30 -3.85
N VAL A 102 14.58 1.37 -2.64
CA VAL A 102 14.97 0.48 -1.53
C VAL A 102 14.06 -0.74 -1.41
N CYS A 103 13.08 -0.88 -2.30
CA CYS A 103 12.13 -1.99 -2.22
C CYS A 103 12.73 -3.28 -2.77
N ASP A 104 12.40 -4.38 -2.10
CA ASP A 104 12.71 -5.73 -2.61
C ASP A 104 11.78 -6.09 -3.76
N ILE A 105 10.52 -5.67 -3.68
CA ILE A 105 9.49 -5.91 -4.68
C ILE A 105 8.62 -4.67 -4.77
N VAL A 106 8.19 -4.35 -5.99
CA VAL A 106 7.21 -3.29 -6.23
C VAL A 106 5.97 -3.91 -6.86
N VAL A 107 4.81 -3.66 -6.25
CA VAL A 107 3.51 -4.06 -6.80
C VAL A 107 2.98 -2.88 -7.59
N GLU A 108 2.85 -3.04 -8.90
CA GLU A 108 2.22 -2.04 -9.75
C GLU A 108 0.72 -2.32 -9.77
N ALA A 109 -0.04 -1.44 -9.15
CA ALA A 109 -1.46 -1.62 -8.94
C ALA A 109 -2.25 -0.45 -9.52
N PHE A 110 -1.90 -0.05 -10.75
CA PHE A 110 -2.56 1.03 -11.44
C PHE A 110 -3.93 0.59 -11.94
N ASP A 111 -4.87 1.53 -11.92
CA ASP A 111 -6.19 1.32 -12.50
C ASP A 111 -6.13 1.63 -13.99
N ASP A 112 -6.16 0.59 -14.82
CA ASP A 112 -6.12 0.76 -16.26
C ASP A 112 -7.30 1.54 -16.81
N ALA A 113 -8.44 1.46 -16.14
CA ALA A 113 -9.63 2.19 -16.57
C ALA A 113 -9.46 3.70 -16.47
N ALA A 114 -8.51 4.16 -15.66
CA ALA A 114 -8.24 5.59 -15.51
C ALA A 114 -7.39 6.16 -16.65
N GLN A 115 -6.94 5.32 -17.52
CA GLN A 115 -6.13 5.72 -18.67
C GLN A 115 -7.02 5.98 -19.90
#